data_ed3795e23fd53b740440c6d7a8b7e507
#
_entry.id   ed3795e23fd53b740440c6d7a8b7e507
#
_cell.length_a   1.000
_cell.length_b   1.000
_cell.length_c   1.000
_cell.angle_alpha   90.00
_cell.angle_beta   90.00
_cell.angle_gamma   90.00
#
_symmetry.space_group_name_H-M   'P 1'
#
loop_
_entity.id
_entity.type
_entity.pdbx_description
1 polymer ?
#
loop_
_entity_poly.entity_id
_entity_poly.type
_entity_poly.pdbx_seq_one_letter_code
_entity_poly.pdbx_strand_id
1 'polypeptide(L)'
;MQHRIWLVLALTLGLLAGCASGGPSRDINDPTNSLVFGYIDMDDAPTKVSYAWIEQVAPPSDSPYWGLGVTKGVFYNSYLPPGSYQLSKLGGSGFFAGQHEYSFPKQGNRTALRISKPGIYFLGSYKYKKVKTGFFQQGKFAIEKIAKPTEAEVLKRILDEDDEVRDSAWGKKIRARLAQLKS
;
A
#
# COMPACT_ATOMS: atom_id res chain seq x y z
N MET A 1 -24.98 36.02 39.80
CA MET A 1 -24.53 34.62 39.71
C MET A 1 -24.87 33.94 38.39
N GLN A 2 -25.96 34.27 37.70
CA GLN A 2 -26.39 33.65 36.45
C GLN A 2 -25.41 33.86 35.24
N HIS A 3 -24.79 35.02 35.11
CA HIS A 3 -23.87 35.26 33.98
C HIS A 3 -22.57 34.47 34.01
N ARG A 4 -22.13 33.99 35.17
CA ARG A 4 -20.92 33.16 35.28
C ARG A 4 -21.13 31.73 34.81
N ILE A 5 -22.36 31.22 34.93
CA ILE A 5 -22.71 29.84 34.52
C ILE A 5 -22.74 29.74 32.99
N TRP A 6 -23.24 30.81 32.29
CA TRP A 6 -23.29 30.83 30.83
C TRP A 6 -21.90 30.88 30.18
N LEU A 7 -20.95 31.59 30.82
CA LEU A 7 -19.56 31.68 30.33
C LEU A 7 -18.83 30.34 30.45
N VAL A 8 -19.06 29.56 31.49
CA VAL A 8 -18.45 28.22 31.67
C VAL A 8 -19.04 27.24 30.67
N LEU A 9 -20.36 27.31 30.41
CA LEU A 9 -21.01 26.40 29.44
C LEU A 9 -20.56 26.69 28.01
N ALA A 10 -20.33 27.95 27.64
CA ALA A 10 -19.82 28.31 26.31
C ALA A 10 -18.36 27.87 26.11
N LEU A 11 -17.55 27.89 27.16
CA LEU A 11 -16.16 27.46 27.10
C LEU A 11 -16.02 25.92 26.97
N THR A 12 -16.91 25.15 27.59
CA THR A 12 -16.89 23.69 27.49
C THR A 12 -17.42 23.17 26.15
N LEU A 13 -18.35 23.88 25.48
CA LEU A 13 -18.78 23.51 24.13
C LEU A 13 -17.70 23.78 23.08
N GLY A 14 -16.83 24.79 23.27
CA GLY A 14 -15.74 25.10 22.36
C GLY A 14 -14.60 24.07 22.36
N LEU A 15 -14.45 23.30 23.43
CA LEU A 15 -13.40 22.29 23.57
C LEU A 15 -13.76 20.92 22.93
N LEU A 16 -15.03 20.68 22.59
CA LEU A 16 -15.48 19.46 21.93
C LEU A 16 -15.40 19.53 20.40
N ALA A 17 -15.13 20.67 19.80
CA ALA A 17 -14.99 20.84 18.36
C ALA A 17 -13.58 20.55 17.80
N GLY A 18 -12.64 20.18 18.64
CA GLY A 18 -11.26 20.00 18.23
C GLY A 18 -10.77 18.57 18.39
N CYS A 19 -11.07 17.70 17.47
CA CYS A 19 -10.27 16.52 17.08
C CYS A 19 -11.01 15.68 16.03
N ALA A 20 -11.52 16.33 14.99
CA ALA A 20 -11.71 15.62 13.73
C ALA A 20 -10.40 15.75 12.93
N SER A 21 -9.30 15.21 13.45
CA SER A 21 -8.14 14.86 12.63
C SER A 21 -8.58 13.67 11.78
N GLY A 22 -9.33 13.96 10.72
CA GLY A 22 -9.73 13.00 9.72
C GLY A 22 -8.49 12.47 9.04
N GLY A 23 -7.87 11.44 9.63
CA GLY A 23 -6.97 10.58 8.89
C GLY A 23 -7.72 10.05 7.67
N PRO A 24 -6.99 9.62 6.63
CA PRO A 24 -7.63 9.09 5.43
C PRO A 24 -8.57 7.93 5.81
N SER A 25 -9.75 7.95 5.21
CA SER A 25 -10.79 6.96 5.46
C SER A 25 -10.26 5.56 5.19
N ARG A 26 -10.41 4.66 6.16
CA ARG A 26 -10.16 3.22 6.02
C ARG A 26 -11.44 2.45 5.69
N ASP A 27 -12.46 3.13 5.21
CA ASP A 27 -13.64 2.46 4.68
C ASP A 27 -13.31 1.86 3.31
N ILE A 28 -13.39 0.54 3.21
CA ILE A 28 -13.13 -0.20 1.97
C ILE A 28 -14.12 0.18 0.85
N ASN A 29 -15.26 0.73 1.20
CA ASN A 29 -16.28 1.17 0.26
C ASN A 29 -16.20 2.65 -0.09
N ASP A 30 -15.25 3.40 0.48
CA ASP A 30 -15.06 4.81 0.15
C ASP A 30 -14.71 4.97 -1.34
N PRO A 31 -15.57 5.67 -2.12
CA PRO A 31 -15.39 5.82 -3.57
C PRO A 31 -14.16 6.66 -3.93
N THR A 32 -13.60 7.42 -2.99
CA THR A 32 -12.42 8.27 -3.21
C THR A 32 -11.11 7.50 -3.13
N ASN A 33 -11.14 6.27 -2.61
CA ASN A 33 -9.97 5.41 -2.48
C ASN A 33 -9.61 4.71 -3.80
N SER A 34 -8.36 4.26 -3.86
CA SER A 34 -7.81 3.46 -4.96
C SER A 34 -7.28 2.13 -4.46
N LEU A 35 -7.45 1.10 -5.28
CA LEU A 35 -6.78 -0.19 -5.11
C LEU A 35 -5.44 -0.13 -5.86
N VAL A 36 -4.36 -0.23 -5.12
CA VAL A 36 -3.00 -0.35 -5.65
C VAL A 36 -2.48 -1.73 -5.34
N PHE A 37 -1.92 -2.42 -6.30
CA PHE A 37 -1.47 -3.79 -6.13
C PHE A 37 -0.32 -4.14 -7.07
N GLY A 38 0.39 -5.20 -6.71
CA GLY A 38 1.48 -5.76 -7.50
C GLY A 38 1.84 -7.15 -7.02
N TYR A 39 2.88 -7.70 -7.62
CA TYR A 39 3.40 -9.01 -7.27
C TYR A 39 4.92 -8.98 -7.18
N ILE A 40 5.47 -9.72 -6.23
CA ILE A 40 6.90 -9.95 -6.13
C ILE A 40 7.19 -11.42 -5.81
N ASP A 41 7.96 -12.04 -6.68
CA ASP A 41 8.53 -13.37 -6.48
C ASP A 41 9.79 -13.26 -5.62
N MET A 42 9.75 -13.86 -4.44
CA MET A 42 10.84 -13.87 -3.46
C MET A 42 11.38 -15.27 -3.20
N ASP A 43 11.14 -16.23 -4.11
CA ASP A 43 11.56 -17.61 -3.89
C ASP A 43 13.09 -17.76 -3.75
N ASP A 44 13.85 -16.92 -4.46
CA ASP A 44 15.31 -16.88 -4.38
C ASP A 44 15.84 -15.96 -3.26
N ALA A 45 14.96 -15.31 -2.47
CA ALA A 45 15.36 -14.43 -1.39
C ALA A 45 15.57 -15.19 -0.07
N PRO A 46 16.38 -14.64 0.86
CA PRO A 46 16.60 -15.26 2.19
C PRO A 46 15.31 -15.40 3.01
N THR A 47 14.32 -14.54 2.77
CA THR A 47 13.05 -14.55 3.48
C THR A 47 11.88 -14.27 2.52
N LYS A 48 10.72 -14.84 2.84
CA LYS A 48 9.46 -14.47 2.17
C LYS A 48 9.01 -13.09 2.65
N VAL A 49 8.38 -12.32 1.75
CA VAL A 49 7.76 -11.04 2.14
C VAL A 49 6.52 -11.31 2.96
N SER A 50 6.44 -10.68 4.13
CA SER A 50 5.27 -10.68 5.00
C SER A 50 4.67 -9.29 5.21
N TYR A 51 5.41 -8.24 4.85
CA TYR A 51 4.93 -6.86 4.85
C TYR A 51 5.58 -6.04 3.73
N ALA A 52 4.88 -5.03 3.30
CA ALA A 52 5.37 -4.02 2.37
C ALA A 52 4.87 -2.64 2.79
N TRP A 53 5.63 -1.60 2.45
CA TRP A 53 5.27 -0.22 2.73
C TRP A 53 5.43 0.63 1.50
N ILE A 54 4.45 1.48 1.26
CA ILE A 54 4.47 2.52 0.26
C ILE A 54 4.52 3.88 0.96
N GLU A 55 5.33 4.80 0.46
CA GLU A 55 5.49 6.14 0.99
C GLU A 55 4.75 7.13 0.10
N GLN A 56 3.90 7.96 0.69
CA GLN A 56 3.28 9.08 0.02
C GLN A 56 4.30 10.22 -0.10
N VAL A 57 4.63 10.60 -1.32
CA VAL A 57 5.61 11.67 -1.60
C VAL A 57 4.95 13.00 -1.94
N ALA A 58 3.67 12.99 -2.35
CA ALA A 58 2.86 14.18 -2.57
C ALA A 58 1.37 13.84 -2.51
N PRO A 59 0.49 14.71 -1.94
CA PRO A 59 0.88 15.86 -1.13
C PRO A 59 1.62 15.44 0.14
N PRO A 60 2.36 16.35 0.81
CA PRO A 60 3.00 16.06 2.09
C PRO A 60 1.99 15.57 3.12
N SER A 61 2.37 14.61 3.94
CA SER A 61 1.54 14.02 4.99
C SER A 61 2.37 13.79 6.26
N ASP A 62 1.78 14.02 7.43
CA ASP A 62 2.41 13.72 8.73
C ASP A 62 2.56 12.20 8.94
N SER A 63 1.76 11.40 8.22
CA SER A 63 1.83 9.94 8.23
C SER A 63 1.97 9.42 6.80
N PRO A 64 3.15 9.56 6.17
CA PRO A 64 3.31 9.28 4.75
C PRO A 64 3.34 7.79 4.40
N TYR A 65 3.46 6.90 5.40
CA TYR A 65 3.64 5.47 5.18
C TYR A 65 2.33 4.70 5.24
N TRP A 66 2.09 3.90 4.21
CA TRP A 66 0.93 3.02 4.08
C TRP A 66 1.39 1.57 4.02
N GLY A 67 0.85 0.76 4.93
CA GLY A 67 1.08 -0.69 4.87
C GLY A 67 0.32 -1.31 3.70
N LEU A 68 0.98 -2.25 3.04
CA LEU A 68 0.38 -3.10 2.03
C LEU A 68 0.13 -4.47 2.62
N GLY A 69 -1.06 -5.02 2.46
CA GLY A 69 -1.31 -6.43 2.72
C GLY A 69 -0.43 -7.30 1.81
N VAL A 70 0.10 -8.39 2.33
CA VAL A 70 0.93 -9.30 1.53
C VAL A 70 0.44 -10.74 1.70
N THR A 71 0.09 -11.37 0.58
CA THR A 71 -0.33 -12.78 0.54
C THR A 71 0.28 -13.45 -0.68
N LYS A 72 1.07 -14.51 -0.46
CA LYS A 72 1.67 -15.33 -1.54
C LYS A 72 2.37 -14.50 -2.63
N GLY A 73 3.11 -13.47 -2.22
CA GLY A 73 3.82 -12.55 -3.11
C GLY A 73 2.97 -11.45 -3.72
N VAL A 74 1.64 -11.49 -3.60
CA VAL A 74 0.77 -10.37 -3.94
C VAL A 74 0.80 -9.35 -2.82
N PHE A 75 1.04 -8.10 -3.13
CA PHE A 75 0.94 -6.97 -2.20
C PHE A 75 -0.10 -5.96 -2.72
N TYR A 76 -0.93 -5.43 -1.82
CA TYR A 76 -2.00 -4.50 -2.20
C TYR A 76 -2.45 -3.63 -1.03
N ASN A 77 -3.10 -2.50 -1.37
CA ASN A 77 -3.83 -1.64 -0.45
C ASN A 77 -5.05 -1.06 -1.18
N SER A 78 -6.22 -1.13 -0.54
CA SER A 78 -7.51 -0.70 -1.09
C SER A 78 -7.96 0.68 -0.60
N TYR A 79 -7.11 1.39 0.16
CA TYR A 79 -7.46 2.64 0.86
C TYR A 79 -6.63 3.84 0.44
N LEU A 80 -5.86 3.77 -0.66
CA LEU A 80 -4.97 4.86 -1.04
C LEU A 80 -5.74 6.03 -1.67
N PRO A 81 -5.68 7.22 -1.06
CA PRO A 81 -6.25 8.43 -1.65
C PRO A 81 -5.45 8.90 -2.87
N PRO A 82 -5.97 9.87 -3.65
CA PRO A 82 -5.19 10.52 -4.69
C PRO A 82 -3.88 11.10 -4.16
N GLY A 83 -2.79 10.89 -4.91
CA GLY A 83 -1.45 11.30 -4.48
C GLY A 83 -0.35 10.69 -5.34
N SER A 84 0.90 10.98 -4.98
CA SER A 84 2.07 10.34 -5.55
C SER A 84 2.72 9.45 -4.51
N TYR A 85 3.04 8.23 -4.89
CA TYR A 85 3.52 7.19 -4.00
C TYR A 85 4.73 6.47 -4.58
N GLN A 86 5.58 5.96 -3.71
CA GLN A 86 6.70 5.09 -4.08
C GLN A 86 6.78 3.89 -3.14
N LEU A 87 7.18 2.75 -3.64
CA LEU A 87 7.48 1.59 -2.80
C LEU A 87 8.69 1.94 -1.92
N SER A 88 8.51 1.88 -0.60
CA SER A 88 9.54 2.29 0.37
C SER A 88 10.35 1.09 0.84
N LYS A 89 9.67 0.03 1.26
CA LYS A 89 10.33 -1.17 1.77
C LYS A 89 9.47 -2.41 1.68
N LEU A 90 10.14 -3.54 1.62
CA LEU A 90 9.59 -4.88 1.75
C LEU A 90 10.32 -5.59 2.88
N GLY A 91 9.67 -6.50 3.56
CA GLY A 91 10.37 -7.27 4.56
C GLY A 91 9.60 -8.51 4.99
N GLY A 92 10.29 -9.32 5.76
CA GLY A 92 9.75 -10.53 6.32
C GLY A 92 10.69 -11.17 7.31
N SER A 93 10.22 -12.21 7.98
CA SER A 93 11.02 -13.02 8.89
C SER A 93 11.12 -14.45 8.37
N GLY A 94 12.30 -15.03 8.45
CA GLY A 94 12.54 -16.44 8.15
C GLY A 94 12.97 -17.18 9.41
N PHE A 95 12.61 -18.45 9.52
CA PHE A 95 12.88 -19.26 10.73
C PHE A 95 14.37 -19.31 11.08
N PHE A 96 15.24 -19.39 10.07
CA PHE A 96 16.70 -19.41 10.26
C PHE A 96 17.40 -18.12 9.86
N ALA A 97 16.73 -17.23 9.11
CA ALA A 97 17.34 -16.06 8.52
C ALA A 97 17.10 -14.77 9.33
N GLY A 98 16.27 -14.84 10.40
CA GLY A 98 15.91 -13.67 11.17
C GLY A 98 14.99 -12.72 10.38
N GLN A 99 14.99 -11.46 10.79
CA GLN A 99 14.22 -10.42 10.11
C GLN A 99 15.07 -9.77 9.01
N HIS A 100 14.55 -9.72 7.80
CA HIS A 100 15.17 -9.04 6.67
C HIS A 100 14.27 -7.92 6.17
N GLU A 101 14.83 -6.74 5.99
CA GLU A 101 14.19 -5.59 5.40
C GLU A 101 14.96 -5.16 4.13
N TYR A 102 14.22 -4.92 3.07
CA TYR A 102 14.71 -4.44 1.78
C TYR A 102 14.19 -3.04 1.56
N SER A 103 15.04 -2.04 1.79
CA SER A 103 14.69 -0.63 1.59
C SER A 103 15.00 -0.21 0.16
N PHE A 104 14.03 0.41 -0.50
CA PHE A 104 14.22 0.96 -1.84
C PHE A 104 14.84 2.36 -1.74
N PRO A 105 15.77 2.70 -2.65
CA PRO A 105 16.31 4.06 -2.69
C PRO A 105 15.18 5.05 -2.98
N LYS A 106 15.20 6.20 -2.31
CA LYS A 106 14.26 7.28 -2.57
C LYS A 106 14.41 7.72 -4.03
N GLN A 107 13.43 7.37 -4.84
CA GLN A 107 13.38 7.75 -6.24
C GLN A 107 12.67 9.09 -6.32
N GLY A 108 13.19 9.99 -7.16
CA GLY A 108 12.51 11.27 -7.39
C GLY A 108 11.13 11.08 -8.02
N ASN A 109 10.31 12.13 -8.05
CA ASN A 109 8.90 12.13 -8.50
C ASN A 109 8.63 11.44 -9.86
N ARG A 110 9.66 11.16 -10.67
CA ARG A 110 9.51 10.57 -12.02
C ARG A 110 9.15 9.08 -12.02
N THR A 111 9.40 8.37 -10.93
CA THR A 111 9.16 6.91 -10.83
C THR A 111 8.08 6.57 -9.79
N ALA A 112 7.52 7.59 -9.15
CA ALA A 112 6.43 7.40 -8.21
C ALA A 112 5.13 7.05 -8.94
N LEU A 113 4.34 6.14 -8.37
CA LEU A 113 2.97 5.91 -8.80
C LEU A 113 2.15 7.18 -8.56
N ARG A 114 1.52 7.71 -9.61
CA ARG A 114 0.61 8.85 -9.48
C ARG A 114 -0.83 8.39 -9.56
N ILE A 115 -1.55 8.57 -8.46
CA ILE A 115 -3.00 8.36 -8.38
C ILE A 115 -3.66 9.72 -8.57
N SER A 116 -4.11 10.01 -9.79
CA SER A 116 -4.79 11.27 -10.12
C SER A 116 -6.30 11.22 -9.88
N LYS A 117 -6.88 10.04 -9.87
CA LYS A 117 -8.31 9.77 -9.62
C LYS A 117 -8.48 8.40 -8.99
N PRO A 118 -9.56 8.16 -8.24
CA PRO A 118 -9.87 6.83 -7.71
C PRO A 118 -9.89 5.77 -8.80
N GLY A 119 -9.30 4.60 -8.53
CA GLY A 119 -9.21 3.55 -9.54
C GLY A 119 -8.41 2.32 -9.11
N ILE A 120 -8.13 1.47 -10.09
CA ILE A 120 -7.34 0.24 -9.92
C ILE A 120 -5.98 0.47 -10.59
N TYR A 121 -4.90 0.29 -9.84
CA TYR A 121 -3.53 0.60 -10.27
C TYR A 121 -2.60 -0.59 -10.07
N PHE A 122 -2.11 -1.14 -11.17
CA PHE A 122 -1.17 -2.24 -11.17
C PHE A 122 0.27 -1.74 -11.22
N LEU A 123 1.05 -2.04 -10.20
CA LEU A 123 2.47 -1.65 -10.10
C LEU A 123 3.38 -2.54 -10.94
N GLY A 124 2.90 -3.71 -11.33
CA GLY A 124 3.66 -4.70 -12.09
C GLY A 124 4.01 -5.94 -11.28
N SER A 125 4.66 -6.86 -11.96
CA SER A 125 5.20 -8.08 -11.37
C SER A 125 6.72 -8.03 -11.40
N TYR A 126 7.32 -8.45 -10.28
CA TYR A 126 8.76 -8.37 -10.04
C TYR A 126 9.28 -9.68 -9.49
N LYS A 127 10.57 -9.92 -9.66
CA LYS A 127 11.32 -11.01 -9.05
C LYS A 127 12.53 -10.46 -8.29
N TYR A 128 12.79 -11.03 -7.13
CA TYR A 128 14.02 -10.77 -6.39
C TYR A 128 15.24 -11.22 -7.18
N LYS A 129 16.29 -10.41 -7.15
CA LYS A 129 17.57 -10.73 -7.75
C LYS A 129 18.68 -10.51 -6.72
N LYS A 130 19.38 -11.59 -6.42
CA LYS A 130 20.57 -11.52 -5.57
C LYS A 130 21.66 -10.73 -6.29
N VAL A 131 22.17 -9.68 -5.66
CA VAL A 131 23.31 -8.91 -6.14
C VAL A 131 24.55 -9.38 -5.41
N LYS A 132 25.61 -9.72 -6.13
CA LYS A 132 26.92 -10.03 -5.52
C LYS A 132 27.46 -8.78 -4.87
N THR A 133 27.73 -8.84 -3.58
CA THR A 133 28.36 -7.77 -2.80
C THR A 133 29.75 -8.22 -2.38
N GLY A 134 30.71 -7.27 -2.30
CA GLY A 134 32.05 -7.56 -1.75
C GLY A 134 31.95 -7.88 -0.25
N PHE A 135 33.01 -8.50 0.29
CA PHE A 135 33.08 -9.05 1.65
C PHE A 135 32.74 -8.05 2.78
N PHE A 136 32.88 -6.73 2.53
CA PHE A 136 32.64 -5.66 3.49
C PHE A 136 31.48 -4.72 3.11
N GLN A 137 30.65 -5.09 2.13
CA GLN A 137 29.50 -4.27 1.73
C GLN A 137 28.22 -4.84 2.32
N GLN A 138 27.35 -3.96 2.82
CA GLN A 138 25.98 -4.36 3.19
C GLN A 138 25.31 -5.04 2.02
N GLY A 139 24.52 -6.11 2.30
CA GLY A 139 23.81 -6.86 1.30
C GLY A 139 22.97 -5.95 0.42
N LYS A 140 23.25 -5.95 -0.88
CA LYS A 140 22.44 -5.26 -1.89
C LYS A 140 21.45 -6.24 -2.47
N PHE A 141 20.28 -5.76 -2.84
CA PHE A 141 19.30 -6.52 -3.61
C PHE A 141 18.89 -5.73 -4.83
N ALA A 142 18.35 -6.42 -5.80
CA ALA A 142 17.67 -5.81 -6.92
C ALA A 142 16.32 -6.50 -7.14
N ILE A 143 15.42 -5.82 -7.80
CA ILE A 143 14.20 -6.41 -8.34
C ILE A 143 14.25 -6.29 -9.86
N GLU A 144 13.80 -7.34 -10.53
CA GLU A 144 13.67 -7.39 -11.98
C GLU A 144 12.18 -7.46 -12.33
N LYS A 145 11.77 -6.67 -13.32
CA LYS A 145 10.39 -6.72 -13.81
C LYS A 145 10.20 -8.00 -14.61
N ILE A 146 9.13 -8.72 -14.33
CA ILE A 146 8.76 -9.96 -15.00
C ILE A 146 7.40 -9.84 -15.68
N ALA A 147 7.16 -10.64 -16.71
CA ALA A 147 5.92 -10.58 -17.47
C ALA A 147 4.74 -11.28 -16.75
N LYS A 148 5.04 -12.18 -15.81
CA LYS A 148 4.03 -12.95 -15.07
C LYS A 148 4.28 -12.92 -13.56
N PRO A 149 3.20 -13.00 -12.74
CA PRO A 149 1.81 -13.02 -13.16
C PRO A 149 1.38 -11.69 -13.81
N THR A 150 0.42 -11.76 -14.71
CA THR A 150 -0.19 -10.59 -15.35
C THR A 150 -1.11 -9.84 -14.38
N GLU A 151 -1.52 -8.62 -14.72
CA GLU A 151 -2.53 -7.85 -13.95
C GLU A 151 -3.77 -8.70 -13.66
N ALA A 152 -4.31 -9.40 -14.67
CA ALA A 152 -5.49 -10.21 -14.52
C ALA A 152 -5.29 -11.40 -13.57
N GLU A 153 -4.12 -12.03 -13.59
CA GLU A 153 -3.79 -13.15 -12.70
C GLU A 153 -3.66 -12.66 -11.24
N VAL A 154 -3.07 -11.49 -11.02
CA VAL A 154 -2.94 -10.91 -9.68
C VAL A 154 -4.30 -10.47 -9.13
N LEU A 155 -5.15 -9.81 -9.94
CA LEU A 155 -6.50 -9.43 -9.53
C LEU A 155 -7.36 -10.64 -9.16
N LYS A 156 -7.24 -11.76 -9.88
CA LYS A 156 -7.94 -13.00 -9.51
C LYS A 156 -7.47 -13.51 -8.15
N ARG A 157 -6.16 -13.52 -7.90
CA ARG A 157 -5.62 -13.95 -6.60
C ARG A 157 -6.15 -13.10 -5.45
N ILE A 158 -6.25 -11.77 -5.63
CA ILE A 158 -6.83 -10.88 -4.61
C ILE A 158 -8.29 -11.28 -4.32
N LEU A 159 -9.10 -11.53 -5.34
CA LEU A 159 -10.48 -11.96 -5.14
C LEU A 159 -10.60 -13.34 -4.47
N ASP A 160 -9.66 -14.23 -4.74
CA ASP A 160 -9.67 -15.61 -4.20
C ASP A 160 -9.17 -15.66 -2.75
N GLU A 161 -8.26 -14.74 -2.35
CA GLU A 161 -7.55 -14.78 -1.06
C GLU A 161 -8.11 -13.76 -0.03
N ASP A 162 -8.87 -12.75 -0.46
CA ASP A 162 -9.38 -11.69 0.41
C ASP A 162 -10.90 -11.54 0.27
N ASP A 163 -11.60 -12.10 1.25
CA ASP A 163 -13.06 -12.06 1.31
C ASP A 163 -13.59 -10.62 1.48
N GLU A 164 -12.88 -9.78 2.26
CA GLU A 164 -13.28 -8.40 2.50
C GLU A 164 -13.25 -7.60 1.19
N VAL A 165 -12.17 -7.72 0.41
CA VAL A 165 -12.07 -7.09 -0.91
C VAL A 165 -13.11 -7.67 -1.86
N ARG A 166 -13.26 -9.00 -1.89
CA ARG A 166 -14.19 -9.70 -2.79
C ARG A 166 -15.64 -9.26 -2.60
N ASP A 167 -16.05 -9.08 -1.34
CA ASP A 167 -17.45 -8.81 -0.96
C ASP A 167 -17.75 -7.31 -0.87
N SER A 168 -16.73 -6.44 -1.02
CA SER A 168 -16.84 -4.98 -1.06
C SER A 168 -17.19 -4.44 -2.46
N ALA A 169 -17.25 -3.09 -2.54
CA ALA A 169 -17.34 -2.38 -3.82
C ALA A 169 -16.17 -2.71 -4.77
N TRP A 170 -14.99 -3.06 -4.22
CA TRP A 170 -13.82 -3.46 -5.00
C TRP A 170 -14.04 -4.76 -5.76
N GLY A 171 -14.73 -5.73 -5.20
CA GLY A 171 -15.02 -6.97 -5.89
C GLY A 171 -15.77 -6.75 -7.21
N LYS A 172 -16.73 -5.80 -7.25
CA LYS A 172 -17.42 -5.41 -8.48
C LYS A 172 -16.48 -4.71 -9.47
N LYS A 173 -15.68 -3.76 -9.00
CA LYS A 173 -14.71 -3.01 -9.83
C LYS A 173 -13.66 -3.94 -10.44
N ILE A 174 -13.12 -4.90 -9.64
CA ILE A 174 -12.14 -5.87 -10.11
C ILE A 174 -12.74 -6.78 -11.19
N ARG A 175 -13.95 -7.31 -11.00
CA ARG A 175 -14.61 -8.14 -12.03
C ARG A 175 -14.82 -7.37 -13.33
N ALA A 176 -15.22 -6.10 -13.26
CA ALA A 176 -15.33 -5.23 -14.43
C ALA A 176 -13.98 -5.03 -15.12
N ARG A 177 -12.90 -4.79 -14.35
CA ARG A 177 -11.54 -4.66 -14.89
C ARG A 177 -11.06 -5.95 -15.55
N LEU A 178 -11.31 -7.10 -14.95
CA LEU A 178 -11.00 -8.40 -15.53
C LEU A 178 -11.71 -8.67 -16.87
N ALA A 179 -12.94 -8.18 -17.03
CA ALA A 179 -13.63 -8.27 -18.30
C ALA A 179 -12.95 -7.44 -19.41
N GLN A 180 -12.48 -6.22 -19.07
CA GLN A 180 -11.72 -5.36 -19.99
C GLN A 180 -10.37 -5.94 -20.39
N LEU A 181 -9.69 -6.67 -19.51
CA LEU A 181 -8.38 -7.26 -19.78
C LEU A 181 -8.44 -8.53 -20.65
N LYS A 182 -9.63 -9.06 -20.92
CA LYS A 182 -9.84 -10.21 -21.79
C LYS A 182 -10.17 -9.80 -23.24
N SER A 183 -10.58 -8.54 -23.44
CA SER A 183 -10.86 -7.96 -24.76
C SER A 183 -9.56 -7.48 -25.42
#